data_15a1cd485bed1cdfe25945f60bfdebd3
#
_entry.id   15a1cd485bed1cdfe25945f60bfdebd3
#
_cell.length_a   1.000
_cell.length_b   1.000
_cell.length_c   1.000
_cell.angle_alpha   90.00
_cell.angle_beta   90.00
_cell.angle_gamma   90.00
#
_symmetry.space_group_name_H-M   'P 1'
#
loop_
_entity.id
_entity.type
_entity.pdbx_description
1 polymer ?
#
loop_
_entity_poly.entity_id
_entity_poly.type
_entity_poly.pdbx_seq_one_letter_code
_entity_poly.pdbx_strand_id
1 'polypeptide(L)' 'MNPEILNEICVVKMPFGKYEGTILADLPISYLEWFHRNGMPKGKLGMQLSTIYEIKLNGLMDLLIPIREG' A
#
# COMPACT_ATOMS: atom_id res chain seq x y z
N MET A 1 13.21 6.49 -2.73
CA MET A 1 12.17 5.79 -1.97
C MET A 1 12.75 5.33 -0.63
N ASN A 2 12.04 5.55 0.45
CA ASN A 2 12.48 5.13 1.77
C ASN A 2 12.32 3.62 1.92
N PRO A 3 13.41 2.85 2.18
CA PRO A 3 13.31 1.39 2.32
C PRO A 3 12.36 0.95 3.44
N GLU A 4 12.20 1.77 4.48
CA GLU A 4 11.31 1.45 5.59
C GLU A 4 9.85 1.37 5.14
N ILE A 5 9.44 2.19 4.19
CA ILE A 5 8.06 2.18 3.73
C ILE A 5 7.71 0.88 3.01
N LEU A 6 8.68 0.25 2.35
CA LEU A 6 8.47 -1.05 1.71
C LEU A 6 8.18 -2.13 2.75
N ASN A 7 8.87 -2.09 3.89
CA ASN A 7 8.58 -3.01 4.99
C ASN A 7 7.21 -2.73 5.60
N GLU A 8 6.89 -1.45 5.79
CA GLU A 8 5.62 -1.04 6.40
C GLU A 8 4.42 -1.53 5.60
N ILE A 9 4.44 -1.35 4.28
CA ILE A 9 3.29 -1.75 3.46
C ILE A 9 3.08 -3.27 3.44
N CYS A 10 4.08 -4.05 3.84
CA CYS A 10 3.97 -5.50 3.94
C CYS A 10 3.46 -5.97 5.30
N VAL A 11 3.40 -5.11 6.30
CA VAL A 11 2.98 -5.51 7.67
C VAL A 11 1.85 -4.67 8.23
N VAL A 12 1.71 -3.42 7.80
CA VAL A 12 0.67 -2.52 8.31
C VAL A 12 -0.68 -2.92 7.72
N LYS A 13 -1.70 -2.94 8.58
CA LYS A 13 -3.07 -3.24 8.17
C LYS A 13 -3.84 -1.97 7.93
N MET A 14 -4.80 -2.02 7.00
CA MET A 14 -5.68 -0.90 6.74
C MET A 14 -6.49 -0.60 8.00
N PRO A 15 -6.45 0.64 8.52
CA PRO A 15 -7.06 0.96 9.82
C PRO A 15 -8.56 1.23 9.78
N PHE A 16 -9.16 1.33 8.60
CA PHE A 16 -10.59 1.66 8.49
C PHE A 16 -11.16 1.23 7.15
N GLY A 17 -12.47 1.33 7.03
CA GLY A 17 -13.17 1.16 5.77
C GLY A 17 -13.41 -0.29 5.38
N LYS A 18 -13.75 -0.48 4.10
CA LYS A 18 -14.12 -1.78 3.55
C LYS A 18 -13.05 -2.85 3.75
N TYR A 19 -11.80 -2.45 3.72
CA TYR A 19 -10.67 -3.38 3.81
C TYR A 19 -9.92 -3.27 5.14
N GLU A 20 -10.61 -2.82 6.18
CA GLU A 20 -10.02 -2.75 7.52
C GLU A 20 -9.43 -4.11 7.91
N GLY A 21 -8.20 -4.09 8.42
CA GLY A 21 -7.51 -5.31 8.83
C GLY A 21 -6.73 -6.01 7.73
N THR A 22 -6.87 -5.58 6.48
CA THR A 22 -6.12 -6.13 5.35
C THR A 22 -4.74 -5.48 5.27
N ILE A 23 -3.70 -6.29 5.08
CA ILE A 23 -2.33 -5.77 4.87
C ILE A 23 -2.34 -4.84 3.65
N LEU A 24 -1.68 -3.70 3.76
CA LEU A 24 -1.70 -2.69 2.70
C LEU A 24 -1.26 -3.24 1.34
N ALA A 25 -0.25 -4.12 1.32
CA ALA A 25 0.23 -4.72 0.08
C ALA A 25 -0.81 -5.62 -0.59
N ASP A 26 -1.82 -6.07 0.15
CA ASP A 26 -2.88 -6.94 -0.36
C ASP A 26 -4.13 -6.19 -0.80
N LEU A 27 -4.13 -4.86 -0.68
CA LEU A 27 -5.28 -4.07 -1.12
C LEU A 27 -5.43 -4.11 -2.63
N PRO A 28 -6.68 -4.25 -3.15
CA PRO A 28 -6.90 -4.22 -4.60
C PRO A 28 -6.52 -2.87 -5.19
N ILE A 29 -6.01 -2.88 -6.42
CA ILE A 29 -5.63 -1.63 -7.08
C ILE A 29 -6.84 -0.72 -7.28
N SER A 30 -8.02 -1.27 -7.49
CA SER A 30 -9.24 -0.48 -7.65
C SER A 30 -9.55 0.35 -6.41
N TYR A 31 -9.30 -0.21 -5.22
CA TYR A 31 -9.49 0.50 -3.96
C TYR A 31 -8.47 1.63 -3.81
N LEU A 32 -7.21 1.35 -4.16
CA LEU A 32 -6.15 2.36 -4.12
C LEU A 32 -6.40 3.46 -5.14
N GLU A 33 -6.92 3.10 -6.32
CA GLU A 33 -7.28 4.07 -7.35
C GLU A 33 -8.38 5.01 -6.88
N TRP A 34 -9.34 4.48 -6.11
CA TRP A 34 -10.39 5.31 -5.53
C TRP A 34 -9.79 6.43 -4.67
N PHE A 35 -8.83 6.09 -3.80
CA PHE A 35 -8.13 7.10 -2.99
C PHE A 35 -7.36 8.07 -3.87
N HIS A 36 -6.74 7.58 -4.93
CA HIS A 36 -5.98 8.43 -5.82
C HIS A 36 -6.87 9.49 -6.48
N ARG A 37 -8.09 9.13 -6.85
CA ARG A 37 -9.06 10.05 -7.45
C ARG A 37 -9.69 11.00 -6.45
N ASN A 38 -9.97 10.52 -5.26
CA ASN A 38 -10.74 11.27 -4.26
C ASN A 38 -9.88 11.93 -3.19
N GLY A 39 -8.59 11.66 -3.21
CA GLY A 39 -7.64 12.19 -2.26
C GLY A 39 -7.13 11.14 -1.30
N MET A 40 -5.81 11.02 -1.20
CA MET A 40 -5.18 10.10 -0.25
C MET A 40 -5.38 10.60 1.18
N PRO A 41 -5.47 9.69 2.17
CA PRO A 41 -5.47 10.10 3.58
C PRO A 41 -4.22 10.91 3.89
N LYS A 42 -4.33 11.77 4.89
CA LYS A 42 -3.20 12.58 5.32
C LYS A 42 -2.21 11.74 6.13
N GLY A 43 -0.98 12.22 6.22
CA GLY A 43 0.04 11.63 7.06
C GLY A 43 0.67 10.37 6.46
N LYS A 44 1.19 9.53 7.35
CA LYS A 44 1.95 8.36 6.96
C LYS A 44 1.14 7.34 6.17
N LEU A 45 -0.13 7.16 6.53
CA LEU A 45 -1.00 6.23 5.81
C LEU A 45 -1.13 6.64 4.34
N GLY A 46 -1.29 7.93 4.05
CA GLY A 46 -1.36 8.41 2.68
C GLY A 46 -0.10 8.10 1.89
N MET A 47 1.07 8.27 2.52
CA MET A 47 2.34 7.93 1.89
C MET A 47 2.44 6.43 1.60
N GLN A 48 2.01 5.61 2.54
CA GLN A 48 2.02 4.14 2.40
C GLN A 48 1.09 3.70 1.27
N LEU A 49 -0.14 4.25 1.23
CA LEU A 49 -1.11 3.91 0.19
C LEU A 49 -0.64 4.38 -1.19
N SER A 50 -0.05 5.58 -1.28
CA SER A 50 0.50 6.09 -2.53
C SER A 50 1.62 5.20 -3.05
N THR A 51 2.47 4.72 -2.15
CA THR A 51 3.58 3.86 -2.51
C THR A 51 3.09 2.53 -3.07
N ILE A 52 2.16 1.86 -2.37
CA ILE A 52 1.65 0.58 -2.85
C ILE A 52 0.84 0.76 -4.14
N TYR A 53 0.14 1.88 -4.29
CA TYR A 53 -0.58 2.18 -5.53
C TYR A 53 0.39 2.25 -6.71
N GLU A 54 1.49 2.99 -6.55
CA GLU A 54 2.49 3.11 -7.62
C GLU A 54 3.14 1.76 -7.95
N ILE A 55 3.45 0.97 -6.93
CA ILE A 55 4.04 -0.35 -7.13
C ILE A 55 3.10 -1.24 -7.94
N LYS A 56 1.81 -1.28 -7.59
CA LYS A 56 0.84 -2.09 -8.31
C LYS A 56 0.59 -1.57 -9.72
N LEU A 57 0.49 -0.25 -9.86
CA LEU A 57 0.23 0.39 -11.14
C LEU A 57 1.33 0.09 -12.16
N ASN A 58 2.57 0.02 -11.70
CA ASN A 58 3.74 -0.22 -12.56
C ASN A 58 4.14 -1.69 -12.64
N GLY A 59 3.37 -2.59 -12.04
CA GLY A 59 3.66 -4.02 -12.09
C GLY A 59 4.91 -4.44 -11.32
N LEU A 60 5.23 -3.69 -10.25
CA LEU A 60 6.46 -3.90 -9.49
C LEU A 60 6.28 -4.69 -8.20
N MET A 61 5.21 -5.48 -8.10
CA MET A 61 4.94 -6.26 -6.88
C MET A 61 6.08 -7.25 -6.54
N ASP A 62 6.86 -7.65 -7.53
CA ASP A 62 7.99 -8.55 -7.29
C ASP A 62 9.04 -7.93 -6.35
N LEU A 63 9.09 -6.60 -6.25
CA LEU A 63 9.98 -5.92 -5.31
C LEU A 63 9.68 -6.29 -3.86
N LEU A 64 8.45 -6.71 -3.58
CA LEU A 64 8.01 -7.01 -2.22
C LEU A 64 8.22 -8.47 -1.84
N ILE A 65 8.46 -9.36 -2.81
CA ILE A 65 8.59 -10.80 -2.55
C ILE A 65 9.66 -11.11 -1.49
N PRO A 66 10.89 -10.61 -1.61
CA PRO A 66 11.92 -10.91 -0.61
C PRO A 66 11.55 -10.37 0.78
N ILE A 67 10.83 -9.26 0.84
CA ILE A 67 10.43 -8.63 2.11
C ILE A 67 9.36 -9.47 2.78
N ARG A 68 8.36 -9.92 2.01
CA ARG A 68 7.22 -10.69 2.56
C ARG A 68 7.60 -12.11 2.96
N GLU A 69 8.56 -12.69 2.28
CA GLU A 69 9.04 -14.05 2.55
C GLU A 69 10.17 -14.09 3.59
N GLY A 70 10.86 -12.96 3.73
CA GLY A 70 11.93 -12.82 4.70
C GLY A 70 11.38 -12.60 6.09
#